data_2ff04a5fd289421f1af2803138e15f4e
#
_entry.id   2ff04a5fd289421f1af2803138e15f4e
#
_cell.length_a   1.000
_cell.length_b   1.000
_cell.length_c   1.000
_cell.angle_alpha   90.00
_cell.angle_beta   90.00
_cell.angle_gamma   90.00
#
_symmetry.space_group_name_H-M   'P 1'
#
loop_
_entity.id
_entity.type
_entity.pdbx_description
1 polymer ?
#
loop_
_entity_poly.entity_id
_entity_poly.type
_entity_poly.pdbx_seq_one_letter_code
_entity_poly.pdbx_strand_id
1 'polypeptide(L)'
;MNRIFSLIKKIVKKLFGVFGIEISRKHKPVPHRSRYNFIYWPHNRIVNWMNDKYYTNEQRKWYIQQLFVRDVGYFPNIENPQTFNEKIHWMSLNYHNPLITTCVDKYSLKKYISDNVGKEYVVPLIGVWDKVEDIDFDSLPEKFAIKVNWGDGPRFGFIVKDKSKIDVNYLKAQLSDRMQPWQNGYYHSFFWGYKNVVPKIIAEEYIEQPDGKLNDYKMYCYGGKLRHTLVCTDRDTVTKYLNMDEQWQCFAPSSKSVVDNTFPKPKMYNQMVEMAEKLAAPFPFCRVDFYETKDRIFVGEMTFHPNCGFNHYKMEWDLKMGSWIDLPEKID
;
A
#
# COMPACT_ATOMS: atom_id res chain seq x y z
N MET A 1 4.64 -12.18 -39.01
CA MET A 1 4.85 -11.60 -37.69
C MET A 1 4.82 -10.06 -37.68
N ASN A 2 5.52 -9.36 -38.55
CA ASN A 2 5.58 -7.88 -38.55
C ASN A 2 4.27 -7.14 -38.84
N ARG A 3 3.33 -7.70 -39.60
CA ARG A 3 2.02 -7.07 -39.88
C ARG A 3 1.05 -7.13 -38.69
N ILE A 4 1.06 -8.22 -37.93
CA ILE A 4 0.22 -8.38 -36.72
C ILE A 4 0.71 -7.41 -35.63
N PHE A 5 2.02 -7.27 -35.42
CA PHE A 5 2.60 -6.30 -34.49
C PHE A 5 2.27 -4.84 -34.85
N SER A 6 2.22 -4.51 -36.16
CA SER A 6 1.84 -3.19 -36.64
C SER A 6 0.36 -2.91 -36.38
N LEU A 7 -0.50 -3.91 -36.55
CA LEU A 7 -1.96 -3.81 -36.32
C LEU A 7 -2.25 -3.64 -34.82
N ILE A 8 -1.60 -4.44 -33.96
CA ILE A 8 -1.71 -4.33 -32.50
C ILE A 8 -1.25 -2.95 -32.03
N LYS A 9 -0.13 -2.42 -32.55
CA LYS A 9 0.32 -1.04 -32.26
C LYS A 9 -0.71 0.02 -32.64
N LYS A 10 -1.40 -0.14 -33.78
CA LYS A 10 -2.44 0.79 -34.24
C LYS A 10 -3.70 0.72 -33.35
N ILE A 11 -4.11 -0.49 -32.97
CA ILE A 11 -5.29 -0.71 -32.10
C ILE A 11 -5.01 -0.17 -30.69
N VAL A 12 -3.85 -0.47 -30.13
CA VAL A 12 -3.40 0.05 -28.83
C VAL A 12 -3.34 1.58 -28.85
N LYS A 13 -2.73 2.19 -29.89
CA LYS A 13 -2.67 3.65 -30.02
C LYS A 13 -4.05 4.30 -30.16
N LYS A 14 -5.01 3.62 -30.82
CA LYS A 14 -6.38 4.10 -30.97
C LYS A 14 -7.17 3.98 -29.65
N LEU A 15 -7.00 2.89 -28.91
CA LEU A 15 -7.59 2.70 -27.59
C LEU A 15 -7.05 3.73 -26.57
N PHE A 16 -5.75 3.98 -26.56
CA PHE A 16 -5.15 4.98 -25.66
C PHE A 16 -5.52 6.42 -26.03
N GLY A 17 -5.71 6.74 -27.32
CA GLY A 17 -6.19 8.03 -27.77
C GLY A 17 -7.62 8.34 -27.34
N VAL A 18 -8.48 7.34 -27.23
CA VAL A 18 -9.86 7.46 -26.72
C VAL A 18 -9.89 7.79 -25.21
N PHE A 19 -8.85 7.41 -24.47
CA PHE A 19 -8.75 7.70 -23.02
C PHE A 19 -7.90 8.94 -22.68
N GLY A 20 -7.57 9.79 -23.67
CA GLY A 20 -6.82 11.03 -23.44
C GLY A 20 -5.37 10.84 -22.97
N ILE A 21 -4.78 9.68 -23.21
CA ILE A 21 -3.42 9.34 -22.78
C ILE A 21 -2.43 9.71 -23.89
N GLU A 22 -1.74 10.83 -23.72
CA GLU A 22 -0.69 11.27 -24.64
C GLU A 22 0.61 10.54 -24.37
N ILE A 23 1.09 9.77 -25.36
CA ILE A 23 2.35 9.03 -25.30
C ILE A 23 3.49 9.98 -25.62
N SER A 24 4.05 10.70 -24.64
CA SER A 24 5.19 11.57 -24.85
C SER A 24 6.52 10.79 -24.85
N ARG A 25 7.36 11.06 -25.89
CA ARG A 25 8.63 10.39 -26.12
C ARG A 25 9.83 10.98 -25.35
N LYS A 26 9.63 11.62 -24.22
CA LYS A 26 10.72 12.28 -23.50
C LYS A 26 11.19 11.51 -22.27
N HIS A 27 11.92 10.39 -22.51
CA HIS A 27 12.85 9.90 -21.50
C HIS A 27 14.18 9.56 -22.16
N LYS A 28 15.29 10.01 -21.52
CA LYS A 28 16.66 9.76 -21.94
C LYS A 28 16.91 8.24 -22.02
N PRO A 29 17.61 7.74 -23.04
CA PRO A 29 17.90 6.32 -23.16
C PRO A 29 18.85 5.87 -22.05
N VAL A 30 18.44 4.89 -21.27
CA VAL A 30 19.33 4.14 -20.39
C VAL A 30 20.07 3.12 -21.26
N PRO A 31 21.41 3.01 -21.19
CA PRO A 31 22.16 2.11 -22.05
C PRO A 31 21.90 0.64 -21.71
N HIS A 32 21.84 -0.20 -22.71
CA HIS A 32 21.51 -1.63 -22.74
C HIS A 32 20.05 -2.01 -22.48
N ARG A 33 19.38 -2.30 -23.60
CA ARG A 33 17.99 -2.65 -23.52
C ARG A 33 17.55 -3.73 -24.43
N SER A 34 16.99 -4.75 -23.80
CA SER A 34 16.30 -5.87 -24.44
C SER A 34 15.03 -5.42 -25.17
N ARG A 35 14.54 -6.24 -26.10
CA ARG A 35 13.34 -6.02 -26.93
C ARG A 35 12.01 -5.91 -26.16
N TYR A 36 12.03 -5.80 -24.84
CA TYR A 36 10.88 -5.91 -23.93
C TYR A 36 10.45 -4.59 -23.27
N ASN A 37 10.88 -3.42 -23.78
CA ASN A 37 10.52 -2.09 -23.27
C ASN A 37 9.00 -1.80 -23.22
N PHE A 38 8.15 -2.67 -23.75
CA PHE A 38 6.70 -2.51 -23.74
C PHE A 38 6.07 -2.84 -22.37
N ILE A 39 6.73 -3.64 -21.54
CA ILE A 39 6.21 -4.14 -20.25
C ILE A 39 6.45 -3.14 -19.10
N TYR A 40 7.30 -2.15 -19.29
CA TYR A 40 7.81 -1.26 -18.24
C TYR A 40 6.97 -0.01 -17.96
N TRP A 41 5.71 0.04 -18.37
CA TRP A 41 4.96 1.27 -18.19
C TRP A 41 4.08 1.27 -16.95
N PRO A 42 3.94 2.44 -16.23
CA PRO A 42 3.09 2.57 -15.04
C PRO A 42 1.60 2.27 -15.29
N HIS A 43 1.20 2.11 -16.56
CA HIS A 43 -0.16 1.76 -16.98
C HIS A 43 -0.40 0.27 -17.24
N ASN A 44 0.54 -0.60 -16.88
CA ASN A 44 0.41 -2.04 -17.04
C ASN A 44 -0.69 -2.69 -16.18
N ARG A 45 -1.28 -1.97 -15.22
CA ARG A 45 -2.40 -2.49 -14.44
C ARG A 45 -3.56 -2.96 -15.32
N ILE A 46 -3.92 -2.19 -16.35
CA ILE A 46 -4.96 -2.59 -17.32
C ILE A 46 -4.53 -3.84 -18.08
N VAL A 47 -3.30 -3.88 -18.57
CA VAL A 47 -2.75 -5.04 -19.29
C VAL A 47 -2.69 -6.27 -18.37
N ASN A 48 -2.25 -6.11 -17.12
CA ASN A 48 -2.21 -7.17 -16.14
C ASN A 48 -3.61 -7.67 -15.81
N TRP A 49 -4.58 -6.76 -15.60
CA TRP A 49 -5.97 -7.12 -15.37
C TRP A 49 -6.58 -7.91 -16.54
N MET A 50 -6.37 -7.44 -17.78
CA MET A 50 -6.89 -8.13 -18.99
C MET A 50 -6.29 -9.52 -19.19
N ASN A 51 -5.05 -9.75 -18.78
CA ASN A 51 -4.28 -10.96 -19.05
C ASN A 51 -4.03 -11.83 -17.83
N ASP A 52 -4.46 -11.45 -16.62
CA ASP A 52 -4.13 -12.17 -15.38
C ASP A 52 -4.46 -13.66 -15.44
N LYS A 53 -5.61 -14.03 -16.03
CA LYS A 53 -6.03 -15.43 -16.20
C LYS A 53 -5.12 -16.27 -17.11
N TYR A 54 -4.27 -15.62 -17.91
CA TYR A 54 -3.32 -16.27 -18.81
C TYR A 54 -1.90 -16.30 -18.26
N TYR A 55 -1.62 -15.56 -17.16
CA TYR A 55 -0.28 -15.53 -16.59
C TYR A 55 -0.03 -16.75 -15.72
N THR A 56 1.10 -17.42 -15.99
CA THR A 56 1.67 -18.41 -15.07
C THR A 56 2.38 -17.71 -13.90
N ASN A 57 2.67 -18.43 -12.82
CA ASN A 57 3.46 -17.90 -11.72
C ASN A 57 4.87 -17.47 -12.17
N GLU A 58 5.47 -18.20 -13.12
CA GLU A 58 6.77 -17.83 -13.71
C GLU A 58 6.71 -16.48 -14.45
N GLN A 59 5.62 -16.22 -15.17
CA GLN A 59 5.44 -14.94 -15.85
C GLN A 59 5.21 -13.79 -14.87
N ARG A 60 4.47 -14.02 -13.76
CA ARG A 60 4.31 -13.04 -12.67
C ARG A 60 5.64 -12.75 -11.98
N LYS A 61 6.39 -13.82 -11.66
CA LYS A 61 7.74 -13.71 -11.09
C LYS A 61 8.68 -12.90 -11.98
N TRP A 62 8.73 -13.24 -13.26
CA TRP A 62 9.54 -12.49 -14.24
C TRP A 62 9.14 -11.01 -14.30
N TYR A 63 7.85 -10.70 -14.32
CA TYR A 63 7.36 -9.33 -14.31
C TYR A 63 7.80 -8.56 -13.05
N ILE A 64 7.66 -9.17 -11.88
CA ILE A 64 8.15 -8.60 -10.60
C ILE A 64 9.65 -8.34 -10.67
N GLN A 65 10.45 -9.29 -11.15
CA GLN A 65 11.91 -9.13 -11.29
C GLN A 65 12.27 -7.94 -12.17
N GLN A 66 11.54 -7.70 -13.26
CA GLN A 66 11.77 -6.54 -14.12
C GLN A 66 11.44 -5.21 -13.41
N LEU A 67 10.31 -5.15 -12.68
CA LEU A 67 9.97 -4.00 -11.86
C LEU A 67 11.04 -3.76 -10.78
N PHE A 68 11.50 -4.82 -10.15
CA PHE A 68 12.51 -4.77 -9.09
C PHE A 68 13.84 -4.18 -9.60
N VAL A 69 14.32 -4.64 -10.75
CA VAL A 69 15.52 -4.06 -11.41
C VAL A 69 15.34 -2.57 -11.69
N ARG A 70 14.16 -2.18 -12.15
CA ARG A 70 13.85 -0.77 -12.44
C ARG A 70 13.84 0.10 -11.19
N ASP A 71 13.16 -0.38 -10.12
CA ASP A 71 12.81 0.44 -8.97
C ASP A 71 13.81 0.31 -7.83
N VAL A 72 14.42 -0.88 -7.63
CA VAL A 72 15.39 -1.13 -6.54
C VAL A 72 16.83 -1.12 -7.04
N GLY A 73 17.07 -1.49 -8.30
CA GLY A 73 18.37 -1.33 -8.96
C GLY A 73 19.25 -2.58 -9.02
N TYR A 74 18.77 -3.74 -8.52
CA TYR A 74 19.47 -5.02 -8.69
C TYR A 74 18.51 -6.14 -9.09
N PHE A 75 19.03 -7.30 -9.56
CA PHE A 75 18.21 -8.44 -9.92
C PHE A 75 17.90 -9.30 -8.68
N PRO A 76 16.61 -9.45 -8.28
CA PRO A 76 16.26 -10.15 -7.06
C PRO A 76 16.35 -11.66 -7.18
N ASN A 77 16.78 -12.33 -6.11
CA ASN A 77 16.71 -13.77 -5.97
C ASN A 77 15.40 -14.21 -5.30
N ILE A 78 14.33 -14.33 -6.09
CA ILE A 78 13.01 -14.72 -5.56
C ILE A 78 12.95 -16.21 -5.18
N GLU A 79 13.83 -17.07 -5.73
CA GLU A 79 13.85 -18.51 -5.39
C GLU A 79 14.47 -18.77 -4.01
N ASN A 80 15.51 -18.03 -3.67
CA ASN A 80 16.18 -18.13 -2.36
C ASN A 80 16.36 -16.71 -1.79
N PRO A 81 15.26 -16.05 -1.36
CA PRO A 81 15.27 -14.66 -1.00
C PRO A 81 16.00 -14.42 0.33
N GLN A 82 16.83 -13.37 0.38
CA GLN A 82 17.59 -12.99 1.57
C GLN A 82 17.17 -11.61 2.09
N THR A 83 16.92 -10.66 1.19
CA THR A 83 16.53 -9.30 1.58
C THR A 83 15.06 -9.21 1.97
N PHE A 84 14.68 -8.18 2.71
CA PHE A 84 13.30 -7.89 3.04
C PHE A 84 12.43 -7.79 1.77
N ASN A 85 12.88 -7.00 0.79
CA ASN A 85 12.14 -6.80 -0.45
C ASN A 85 11.95 -8.13 -1.23
N GLU A 86 12.99 -8.97 -1.32
CA GLU A 86 12.89 -10.28 -1.97
C GLU A 86 11.89 -11.20 -1.25
N LYS A 87 11.93 -11.25 0.09
CA LYS A 87 11.01 -12.08 0.90
C LYS A 87 9.56 -11.61 0.79
N ILE A 88 9.33 -10.29 0.74
CA ILE A 88 7.99 -9.73 0.48
C ILE A 88 7.46 -10.21 -0.86
N HIS A 89 8.27 -10.19 -1.93
CA HIS A 89 7.84 -10.68 -3.23
C HIS A 89 7.66 -12.20 -3.27
N TRP A 90 8.52 -12.95 -2.57
CA TRP A 90 8.31 -14.38 -2.42
C TRP A 90 6.96 -14.70 -1.76
N MET A 91 6.62 -14.01 -0.68
CA MET A 91 5.32 -14.18 -0.01
C MET A 91 4.15 -13.78 -0.93
N SER A 92 4.30 -12.73 -1.72
CA SER A 92 3.28 -12.32 -2.70
C SER A 92 2.93 -13.42 -3.71
N LEU A 93 3.91 -14.25 -4.07
CA LEU A 93 3.77 -15.29 -5.09
C LEU A 93 3.42 -16.67 -4.52
N ASN A 94 3.74 -16.92 -3.23
CA ASN A 94 3.72 -18.28 -2.67
C ASN A 94 2.94 -18.41 -1.35
N TYR A 95 2.46 -17.32 -0.75
CA TYR A 95 1.75 -17.35 0.53
C TYR A 95 0.38 -16.69 0.42
N HIS A 96 -0.62 -17.49 0.04
CA HIS A 96 -1.97 -17.03 -0.26
C HIS A 96 -2.92 -17.19 0.95
N ASN A 97 -2.53 -16.70 2.11
CA ASN A 97 -3.34 -16.75 3.32
C ASN A 97 -4.58 -15.84 3.22
N PRO A 98 -5.82 -16.38 3.25
CA PRO A 98 -7.05 -15.58 3.10
C PRO A 98 -7.24 -14.49 4.16
N LEU A 99 -6.64 -14.66 5.34
CA LEU A 99 -6.69 -13.64 6.39
C LEU A 99 -5.98 -12.36 5.96
N ILE A 100 -4.97 -12.43 5.08
CA ILE A 100 -4.33 -11.25 4.51
C ILE A 100 -5.34 -10.43 3.70
N THR A 101 -6.20 -11.09 2.89
CA THR A 101 -7.25 -10.40 2.13
C THR A 101 -8.20 -9.65 3.07
N THR A 102 -8.60 -10.25 4.19
CA THR A 102 -9.42 -9.59 5.22
C THR A 102 -8.71 -8.36 5.79
N CYS A 103 -7.41 -8.47 6.08
CA CYS A 103 -6.64 -7.41 6.76
C CYS A 103 -6.23 -6.26 5.83
N VAL A 104 -6.06 -6.47 4.52
CA VAL A 104 -5.75 -5.38 3.57
C VAL A 104 -6.99 -4.63 3.11
N ASP A 105 -8.17 -5.24 3.20
CA ASP A 105 -9.45 -4.60 2.94
C ASP A 105 -9.81 -3.67 4.10
N LYS A 106 -9.76 -2.35 3.87
CA LYS A 106 -10.02 -1.33 4.90
C LYS A 106 -11.41 -1.42 5.53
N TYR A 107 -12.37 -2.07 4.85
CA TYR A 107 -13.70 -2.33 5.43
C TYR A 107 -13.68 -3.56 6.33
N SER A 108 -13.23 -4.70 5.83
CA SER A 108 -13.21 -5.98 6.57
C SER A 108 -12.22 -5.95 7.75
N LEU A 109 -11.12 -5.19 7.61
CA LEU A 109 -10.13 -4.95 8.67
C LEU A 109 -10.78 -4.44 9.97
N LYS A 110 -11.84 -3.63 9.88
CA LYS A 110 -12.51 -3.06 11.06
C LYS A 110 -13.06 -4.14 11.99
N LYS A 111 -13.62 -5.20 11.40
CA LYS A 111 -14.08 -6.34 12.18
C LYS A 111 -12.91 -7.11 12.80
N TYR A 112 -11.83 -7.32 12.04
CA TYR A 112 -10.63 -7.99 12.56
C TYR A 112 -10.01 -7.24 13.75
N ILE A 113 -9.91 -5.90 13.66
CA ILE A 113 -9.45 -5.06 14.79
C ILE A 113 -10.37 -5.22 15.99
N SER A 114 -11.68 -5.04 15.78
CA SER A 114 -12.69 -5.12 16.85
C SER A 114 -12.65 -6.46 17.58
N ASP A 115 -12.54 -7.57 16.85
CA ASP A 115 -12.54 -8.92 17.42
C ASP A 115 -11.24 -9.23 18.18
N ASN A 116 -10.11 -8.63 17.79
CA ASN A 116 -8.82 -8.96 18.37
C ASN A 116 -8.38 -7.98 19.46
N VAL A 117 -8.55 -6.68 19.27
CA VAL A 117 -8.00 -5.68 20.20
C VAL A 117 -9.07 -4.77 20.82
N GLY A 118 -10.25 -4.64 20.23
CA GLY A 118 -11.37 -3.88 20.75
C GLY A 118 -11.96 -2.91 19.72
N LYS A 119 -13.26 -2.69 19.81
CA LYS A 119 -14.00 -1.80 18.90
C LYS A 119 -13.62 -0.32 19.07
N GLU A 120 -13.13 0.06 20.23
CA GLU A 120 -12.70 1.41 20.57
C GLU A 120 -11.47 1.87 19.78
N TYR A 121 -10.69 0.92 19.21
CA TYR A 121 -9.51 1.19 18.39
C TYR A 121 -9.80 1.24 16.88
N VAL A 122 -11.05 0.98 16.51
CA VAL A 122 -11.51 1.09 15.12
C VAL A 122 -11.84 2.54 14.79
N VAL A 123 -11.34 3.05 13.66
CA VAL A 123 -11.80 4.34 13.13
C VAL A 123 -13.27 4.22 12.76
N PRO A 124 -14.19 5.04 13.36
CA PRO A 124 -15.63 4.89 13.14
C PRO A 124 -16.02 5.08 11.66
N LEU A 125 -16.93 4.22 11.19
CA LEU A 125 -17.53 4.35 9.86
C LEU A 125 -18.71 5.32 9.89
N ILE A 126 -18.74 6.21 8.90
CA ILE A 126 -19.90 7.07 8.60
C ILE A 126 -20.81 6.35 7.60
N GLY A 127 -20.20 5.69 6.59
CA GLY A 127 -20.96 4.98 5.57
C GLY A 127 -20.11 4.03 4.73
N VAL A 128 -20.80 3.12 4.05
CA VAL A 128 -20.21 2.11 3.15
C VAL A 128 -21.10 1.98 1.92
N TRP A 129 -20.53 2.01 0.72
CA TRP A 129 -21.28 1.94 -0.54
C TRP A 129 -20.57 1.05 -1.55
N ASP A 130 -21.36 0.38 -2.38
CA ASP A 130 -20.88 -0.42 -3.50
C ASP A 130 -20.71 0.42 -4.77
N LYS A 131 -21.37 1.58 -4.84
CA LYS A 131 -21.34 2.50 -5.98
C LYS A 131 -21.26 3.93 -5.53
N VAL A 132 -20.63 4.76 -6.35
CA VAL A 132 -20.50 6.21 -6.09
C VAL A 132 -21.85 6.92 -6.11
N GLU A 133 -22.77 6.43 -6.95
CA GLU A 133 -24.11 6.97 -7.13
C GLU A 133 -24.96 6.87 -5.88
N ASP A 134 -24.69 5.89 -5.02
CA ASP A 134 -25.44 5.62 -3.79
C ASP A 134 -25.03 6.56 -2.63
N ILE A 135 -23.99 7.39 -2.83
CA ILE A 135 -23.49 8.30 -1.80
C ILE A 135 -24.34 9.58 -1.77
N ASP A 136 -25.04 9.77 -0.66
CA ASP A 136 -25.64 11.05 -0.33
C ASP A 136 -24.60 11.96 0.35
N PHE A 137 -23.96 12.81 -0.46
CA PHE A 137 -22.93 13.74 0.04
C PHE A 137 -23.49 14.82 0.95
N ASP A 138 -24.77 15.14 0.85
CA ASP A 138 -25.40 16.16 1.68
C ASP A 138 -25.57 15.68 3.12
N SER A 139 -25.77 14.39 3.31
CA SER A 139 -25.85 13.74 4.63
C SER A 139 -24.51 13.55 5.35
N LEU A 140 -23.37 13.67 4.62
CA LEU A 140 -22.05 13.54 5.22
C LEU A 140 -21.73 14.73 6.14
N PRO A 141 -20.98 14.54 7.24
CA PRO A 141 -20.56 15.61 8.13
C PRO A 141 -19.62 16.62 7.44
N GLU A 142 -19.36 17.74 8.11
CA GLU A 142 -18.46 18.78 7.60
C GLU A 142 -17.01 18.31 7.39
N LYS A 143 -16.56 17.36 8.24
CA LYS A 143 -15.21 16.78 8.18
C LYS A 143 -15.31 15.26 8.11
N PHE A 144 -14.67 14.65 7.12
CA PHE A 144 -14.62 13.19 6.97
C PHE A 144 -13.43 12.75 6.11
N ALA A 145 -13.11 11.46 6.18
CA ALA A 145 -12.24 10.79 5.22
C ALA A 145 -13.08 9.87 4.34
N ILE A 146 -12.92 9.92 3.02
CA ILE A 146 -13.59 9.01 2.08
C ILE A 146 -12.57 8.35 1.17
N LYS A 147 -12.69 7.04 0.99
CA LYS A 147 -11.69 6.25 0.26
C LYS A 147 -12.28 4.96 -0.28
N VAL A 148 -11.62 4.37 -1.28
CA VAL A 148 -11.87 2.98 -1.65
C VAL A 148 -11.16 2.05 -0.67
N ASN A 149 -11.73 0.86 -0.44
CA ASN A 149 -11.24 -0.09 0.55
C ASN A 149 -9.96 -0.83 0.15
N TRP A 150 -9.59 -0.84 -1.12
CA TRP A 150 -8.35 -1.41 -1.63
C TRP A 150 -7.32 -0.36 -2.02
N GLY A 151 -6.04 -0.72 -2.03
CA GLY A 151 -4.93 0.19 -2.34
C GLY A 151 -4.53 1.09 -1.18
N ASP A 152 -3.40 1.75 -1.33
CA ASP A 152 -2.75 2.57 -0.32
C ASP A 152 -2.37 3.96 -0.83
N GLY A 153 -2.04 4.83 0.12
CA GLY A 153 -1.56 6.19 -0.13
C GLY A 153 -2.64 7.21 -0.52
N PRO A 154 -2.20 8.47 -0.73
CA PRO A 154 -3.09 9.62 -0.99
C PRO A 154 -3.94 9.46 -2.25
N ARG A 155 -3.50 8.60 -3.16
CA ARG A 155 -4.22 8.36 -4.42
C ARG A 155 -5.58 7.70 -4.20
N PHE A 156 -5.77 6.92 -3.12
CA PHE A 156 -6.98 6.11 -2.93
C PHE A 156 -7.98 6.70 -1.94
N GLY A 157 -7.68 7.85 -1.34
CA GLY A 157 -8.56 8.50 -0.37
C GLY A 157 -8.52 10.02 -0.47
N PHE A 158 -9.52 10.64 0.15
CA PHE A 158 -9.64 12.07 0.30
C PHE A 158 -9.91 12.39 1.75
N ILE A 159 -9.21 13.38 2.26
CA ILE A 159 -9.46 14.00 3.56
C ILE A 159 -10.22 15.29 3.32
N VAL A 160 -11.47 15.33 3.74
CA VAL A 160 -12.34 16.50 3.66
C VAL A 160 -12.31 17.21 5.02
N LYS A 161 -11.67 18.39 5.06
CA LYS A 161 -11.59 19.24 6.26
C LYS A 161 -12.68 20.33 6.27
N ASP A 162 -13.35 20.54 5.15
CA ASP A 162 -14.42 21.54 4.96
C ASP A 162 -15.26 21.11 3.76
N LYS A 163 -16.47 20.61 4.03
CA LYS A 163 -17.38 20.09 3.01
C LYS A 163 -17.82 21.17 2.01
N SER A 164 -17.93 22.43 2.46
CA SER A 164 -18.35 23.54 1.60
C SER A 164 -17.36 23.87 0.47
N LYS A 165 -16.12 23.41 0.59
CA LYS A 165 -15.02 23.68 -0.38
C LYS A 165 -14.76 22.54 -1.34
N ILE A 166 -15.46 21.42 -1.25
CA ILE A 166 -15.24 20.30 -2.16
C ILE A 166 -16.04 20.43 -3.45
N ASP A 167 -15.43 20.07 -4.55
CA ASP A 167 -16.14 19.76 -5.79
C ASP A 167 -16.65 18.30 -5.72
N VAL A 168 -17.93 18.13 -5.42
CA VAL A 168 -18.57 16.82 -5.29
C VAL A 168 -18.52 16.04 -6.61
N ASN A 169 -18.64 16.70 -7.76
CA ASN A 169 -18.59 16.02 -9.06
C ASN A 169 -17.18 15.51 -9.34
N TYR A 170 -16.15 16.32 -9.02
CA TYR A 170 -14.76 15.87 -9.11
C TYR A 170 -14.50 14.68 -8.19
N LEU A 171 -14.96 14.75 -6.94
CA LEU A 171 -14.79 13.66 -5.96
C LEU A 171 -15.47 12.38 -6.42
N LYS A 172 -16.72 12.46 -6.93
CA LYS A 172 -17.44 11.32 -7.52
C LYS A 172 -16.68 10.72 -8.69
N ALA A 173 -16.18 11.53 -9.62
CA ALA A 173 -15.40 11.04 -10.76
C ALA A 173 -14.12 10.31 -10.32
N GLN A 174 -13.42 10.87 -9.32
CA GLN A 174 -12.21 10.25 -8.78
C GLN A 174 -12.49 8.92 -8.05
N LEU A 175 -13.55 8.84 -7.27
CA LEU A 175 -13.95 7.60 -6.61
C LEU A 175 -14.36 6.54 -7.63
N SER A 176 -15.15 6.91 -8.66
CA SER A 176 -15.55 6.04 -9.75
C SER A 176 -14.36 5.46 -10.52
N ASP A 177 -13.34 6.29 -10.84
CA ASP A 177 -12.09 5.81 -11.45
C ASP A 177 -11.38 4.77 -10.55
N ARG A 178 -11.30 5.04 -9.24
CA ARG A 178 -10.61 4.16 -8.29
C ARG A 178 -11.34 2.85 -7.99
N MET A 179 -12.63 2.80 -8.26
CA MET A 179 -13.44 1.57 -8.17
C MET A 179 -13.24 0.65 -9.37
N GLN A 180 -12.55 1.09 -10.42
CA GLN A 180 -12.35 0.26 -11.62
C GLN A 180 -11.48 -0.97 -11.29
N PRO A 181 -11.81 -2.17 -11.84
CA PRO A 181 -11.12 -3.41 -11.48
C PRO A 181 -9.59 -3.35 -11.65
N TRP A 182 -9.10 -2.67 -12.68
CA TRP A 182 -7.66 -2.53 -12.92
C TRP A 182 -6.94 -1.60 -11.93
N GLN A 183 -7.66 -0.84 -11.10
CA GLN A 183 -7.10 -0.03 -10.02
C GLN A 183 -6.77 -0.85 -8.78
N ASN A 184 -7.26 -2.09 -8.67
CA ASN A 184 -6.89 -2.99 -7.60
C ASN A 184 -5.36 -3.14 -7.50
N GLY A 185 -4.83 -3.02 -6.28
CA GLY A 185 -3.40 -3.10 -5.99
C GLY A 185 -2.71 -4.37 -6.46
N TYR A 186 -3.46 -5.48 -6.59
CA TYR A 186 -2.96 -6.74 -7.14
C TYR A 186 -2.33 -6.56 -8.53
N TYR A 187 -2.98 -5.83 -9.43
CA TYR A 187 -2.50 -5.68 -10.81
C TYR A 187 -1.27 -4.77 -10.97
N HIS A 188 -0.78 -4.18 -9.88
CA HIS A 188 0.46 -3.42 -9.90
C HIS A 188 1.70 -4.31 -9.74
N SER A 189 1.70 -5.19 -8.76
CA SER A 189 2.86 -6.01 -8.37
C SER A 189 2.50 -7.47 -8.04
N PHE A 190 1.30 -7.90 -8.39
CA PHE A 190 0.75 -9.22 -8.11
C PHE A 190 0.74 -9.59 -6.62
N PHE A 191 0.60 -8.59 -5.73
CA PHE A 191 0.39 -8.87 -4.32
C PHE A 191 -0.97 -9.54 -4.11
N TRP A 192 -0.93 -10.83 -3.81
CA TRP A 192 -2.11 -11.70 -3.74
C TRP A 192 -3.19 -11.19 -2.77
N GLY A 193 -2.79 -10.57 -1.65
CA GLY A 193 -3.73 -10.07 -0.65
C GLY A 193 -4.86 -9.19 -1.18
N TYR A 194 -4.60 -8.41 -2.24
CA TYR A 194 -5.64 -7.57 -2.85
C TYR A 194 -6.50 -8.30 -3.89
N LYS A 195 -6.09 -9.47 -4.39
CA LYS A 195 -6.70 -10.12 -5.54
C LYS A 195 -8.22 -10.31 -5.40
N ASN A 196 -8.65 -10.72 -4.21
CA ASN A 196 -10.03 -11.10 -3.92
C ASN A 196 -10.80 -10.05 -3.10
N VAL A 197 -10.26 -8.85 -2.93
CA VAL A 197 -10.96 -7.76 -2.25
C VAL A 197 -12.13 -7.28 -3.11
N VAL A 198 -13.33 -7.31 -2.56
CA VAL A 198 -14.53 -6.76 -3.21
C VAL A 198 -14.51 -5.24 -3.04
N PRO A 199 -14.58 -4.46 -4.15
CA PRO A 199 -14.49 -3.01 -4.08
C PRO A 199 -15.65 -2.39 -3.32
N LYS A 200 -15.33 -1.47 -2.40
CA LYS A 200 -16.28 -0.64 -1.67
C LYS A 200 -15.72 0.77 -1.50
N ILE A 201 -16.61 1.72 -1.36
CA ILE A 201 -16.27 3.06 -0.89
C ILE A 201 -16.65 3.11 0.59
N ILE A 202 -15.75 3.63 1.42
CA ILE A 202 -16.00 3.83 2.84
C ILE A 202 -15.78 5.30 3.20
N ALA A 203 -16.66 5.85 4.02
CA ALA A 203 -16.43 7.12 4.71
C ALA A 203 -16.21 6.87 6.20
N GLU A 204 -15.23 7.56 6.76
CA GLU A 204 -14.80 7.45 8.15
C GLU A 204 -14.80 8.81 8.82
N GLU A 205 -14.95 8.83 10.14
CA GLU A 205 -14.76 10.04 10.91
C GLU A 205 -13.38 10.65 10.68
N TYR A 206 -13.33 11.96 10.59
CA TYR A 206 -12.07 12.69 10.52
C TYR A 206 -11.38 12.64 11.89
N ILE A 207 -10.18 12.06 11.92
CA ILE A 207 -9.35 12.03 13.13
C ILE A 207 -8.68 13.39 13.28
N GLU A 208 -9.12 14.17 14.26
CA GLU A 208 -8.57 15.49 14.52
C GLU A 208 -7.53 15.44 15.64
N GLN A 209 -6.41 16.13 15.41
CA GLN A 209 -5.43 16.42 16.45
C GLN A 209 -5.55 17.90 16.85
N PRO A 210 -5.52 18.24 18.14
CA PRO A 210 -5.65 19.61 18.60
C PRO A 210 -4.58 20.57 18.05
N ASP A 211 -3.37 20.05 17.77
CA ASP A 211 -2.25 20.78 17.18
C ASP A 211 -2.21 20.67 15.64
N GLY A 212 -3.20 19.98 15.04
CA GLY A 212 -3.28 19.74 13.59
C GLY A 212 -2.26 18.76 13.03
N LYS A 213 -1.38 18.20 13.86
CA LYS A 213 -0.25 17.34 13.43
C LYS A 213 -0.52 15.88 13.76
N LEU A 214 -1.26 15.19 12.90
CA LEU A 214 -1.48 13.75 13.03
C LEU A 214 -0.23 12.98 12.59
N ASN A 215 0.50 12.43 13.54
CA ASN A 215 1.59 11.50 13.27
C ASN A 215 1.02 10.12 12.94
N ASP A 216 1.68 9.42 12.01
CA ASP A 216 1.36 8.08 11.57
C ASP A 216 2.48 7.14 12.04
N TYR A 217 2.16 6.26 12.99
CA TYR A 217 3.10 5.31 13.60
C TYR A 217 2.95 3.96 12.93
N LYS A 218 3.89 3.61 12.08
CA LYS A 218 3.90 2.39 11.28
C LYS A 218 4.78 1.33 11.95
N MET A 219 4.15 0.40 12.63
CA MET A 219 4.82 -0.63 13.44
C MET A 219 5.11 -1.86 12.60
N TYR A 220 6.38 -2.13 12.35
CA TYR A 220 6.85 -3.27 11.58
C TYR A 220 7.03 -4.50 12.47
N CYS A 221 6.15 -5.48 12.33
CA CYS A 221 6.16 -6.72 13.08
C CYS A 221 6.62 -7.88 12.19
N TYR A 222 7.50 -8.70 12.74
CA TYR A 222 8.09 -9.86 12.10
C TYR A 222 7.82 -11.09 12.97
N GLY A 223 7.11 -12.10 12.45
CA GLY A 223 6.65 -13.24 13.25
C GLY A 223 5.84 -12.82 14.48
N GLY A 224 5.00 -11.78 14.34
CA GLY A 224 4.21 -11.21 15.45
C GLY A 224 5.00 -10.39 16.46
N LYS A 225 6.28 -10.06 16.23
CA LYS A 225 7.10 -9.25 17.12
C LYS A 225 7.50 -7.92 16.49
N LEU A 226 7.29 -6.82 17.20
CA LEU A 226 7.75 -5.50 16.78
C LEU A 226 9.28 -5.47 16.72
N ARG A 227 9.84 -4.93 15.63
CA ARG A 227 11.29 -4.69 15.49
C ARG A 227 11.63 -3.23 15.27
N HIS A 228 10.75 -2.47 14.66
CA HIS A 228 10.93 -1.03 14.50
C HIS A 228 9.61 -0.33 14.19
N THR A 229 9.58 0.97 14.42
CA THR A 229 8.48 1.85 14.10
C THR A 229 8.95 2.93 13.13
N LEU A 230 8.29 3.05 11.98
CA LEU A 230 8.45 4.19 11.08
C LEU A 230 7.44 5.27 11.46
N VAL A 231 7.92 6.42 11.91
CA VAL A 231 7.09 7.59 12.18
C VAL A 231 7.05 8.49 10.95
N CYS A 232 5.83 8.78 10.47
CA CYS A 232 5.59 9.77 9.43
C CYS A 232 5.00 11.02 10.08
N THR A 233 5.78 12.11 10.11
CA THR A 233 5.38 13.39 10.71
C THR A 233 5.45 14.53 9.68
N ASP A 234 4.94 15.71 10.04
CA ASP A 234 4.89 16.91 9.19
C ASP A 234 4.18 16.69 7.82
N ARG A 235 3.12 15.84 7.82
CA ARG A 235 2.42 15.39 6.60
C ARG A 235 1.73 16.50 5.81
N ASP A 236 1.40 17.61 6.45
CA ASP A 236 0.77 18.78 5.80
C ASP A 236 1.80 19.69 5.09
N THR A 237 3.09 19.43 5.25
CA THR A 237 4.19 20.18 4.62
C THR A 237 5.12 19.23 3.87
N VAL A 238 6.30 18.94 4.42
CA VAL A 238 7.25 17.97 3.87
C VAL A 238 7.35 16.81 4.85
N THR A 239 6.73 15.69 4.49
CA THR A 239 6.72 14.50 5.35
C THR A 239 8.13 14.05 5.70
N LYS A 240 8.38 13.92 7.00
CA LYS A 240 9.63 13.34 7.54
C LYS A 240 9.39 11.88 7.91
N TYR A 241 10.40 11.06 7.67
CA TYR A 241 10.39 9.62 7.91
C TYR A 241 11.47 9.29 8.94
N LEU A 242 11.05 8.99 10.18
CA LEU A 242 11.95 8.60 11.26
C LEU A 242 11.75 7.12 11.56
N ASN A 243 12.83 6.34 11.51
CA ASN A 243 12.78 4.92 11.88
C ASN A 243 13.32 4.78 13.29
N MET A 244 12.48 4.32 14.22
CA MET A 244 12.80 4.11 15.62
C MET A 244 12.94 2.61 15.91
N ASP A 245 14.01 2.21 16.54
CA ASP A 245 14.18 0.83 17.01
C ASP A 245 13.35 0.54 18.29
N GLU A 246 13.49 -0.64 18.84
CA GLU A 246 12.78 -1.08 20.04
C GLU A 246 13.09 -0.22 21.28
N GLN A 247 14.27 0.42 21.32
CA GLN A 247 14.72 1.34 22.38
C GLN A 247 14.36 2.80 22.09
N TRP A 248 13.60 3.07 21.03
CA TRP A 248 13.25 4.41 20.55
C TRP A 248 14.48 5.24 20.12
N GLN A 249 15.52 4.57 19.58
CA GLN A 249 16.66 5.21 18.97
C GLN A 249 16.47 5.28 17.46
N CYS A 250 16.75 6.44 16.89
CA CYS A 250 16.54 6.68 15.47
C CYS A 250 17.66 6.08 14.63
N PHE A 251 17.31 5.41 13.53
CA PHE A 251 18.25 4.87 12.56
C PHE A 251 17.83 5.22 11.13
N ALA A 252 18.74 5.12 10.16
CA ALA A 252 18.50 5.53 8.77
C ALA A 252 18.68 4.36 7.78
N PRO A 253 17.62 3.54 7.57
CA PRO A 253 17.69 2.41 6.66
C PRO A 253 17.68 2.84 5.18
N SER A 254 17.31 4.07 4.88
CA SER A 254 17.29 4.63 3.51
C SER A 254 17.82 6.06 3.48
N SER A 255 18.10 6.56 2.27
CA SER A 255 18.50 7.96 2.06
C SER A 255 17.39 8.99 2.37
N LYS A 256 16.14 8.55 2.44
CA LYS A 256 14.98 9.38 2.78
C LYS A 256 14.75 9.48 4.30
N SER A 257 15.44 8.65 5.09
CA SER A 257 15.28 8.63 6.54
C SER A 257 15.92 9.86 7.15
N VAL A 258 15.20 10.49 8.07
CA VAL A 258 15.71 11.57 8.93
C VAL A 258 16.12 10.94 10.26
N VAL A 259 17.26 11.35 10.81
CA VAL A 259 17.72 10.94 12.15
C VAL A 259 17.43 12.06 13.12
N ASP A 260 16.55 11.81 14.07
CA ASP A 260 16.20 12.73 15.16
C ASP A 260 15.89 11.91 16.43
N ASN A 261 16.88 11.80 17.31
CA ASN A 261 16.74 11.10 18.59
C ASN A 261 16.00 11.94 19.66
N THR A 262 15.63 13.17 19.34
CA THR A 262 14.84 14.04 20.24
C THR A 262 13.34 13.91 20.01
N PHE A 263 12.92 13.19 18.93
CA PHE A 263 11.51 12.98 18.61
C PHE A 263 10.82 12.23 19.78
N PRO A 264 9.73 12.79 20.34
CA PRO A 264 9.13 12.23 21.55
C PRO A 264 8.48 10.88 21.28
N LYS A 265 8.66 9.96 22.21
CA LYS A 265 7.95 8.68 22.20
C LYS A 265 6.44 8.93 22.48
N PRO A 266 5.52 8.31 21.71
CA PRO A 266 4.08 8.46 21.96
C PRO A 266 3.71 8.06 23.40
N LYS A 267 2.72 8.73 23.96
CA LYS A 267 2.28 8.44 25.33
C LYS A 267 1.74 7.02 25.48
N MET A 268 0.99 6.56 24.46
CA MET A 268 0.36 5.25 24.45
C MET A 268 1.17 4.20 23.66
N TYR A 269 2.49 4.42 23.49
CA TYR A 269 3.33 3.54 22.67
C TYR A 269 3.28 2.08 23.08
N ASN A 270 3.37 1.78 24.39
CA ASN A 270 3.37 0.41 24.87
C ASN A 270 2.06 -0.32 24.52
N GLN A 271 0.93 0.39 24.60
CA GLN A 271 -0.36 -0.14 24.20
C GLN A 271 -0.43 -0.39 22.68
N MET A 272 0.16 0.52 21.87
CA MET A 272 0.29 0.27 20.43
C MET A 272 1.13 -0.97 20.14
N VAL A 273 2.23 -1.19 20.88
CA VAL A 273 3.09 -2.39 20.74
C VAL A 273 2.29 -3.66 21.00
N GLU A 274 1.59 -3.74 22.14
CA GLU A 274 0.76 -4.90 22.49
C GLU A 274 -0.31 -5.19 21.43
N MET A 275 -0.98 -4.16 20.93
CA MET A 275 -1.96 -4.31 19.86
C MET A 275 -1.33 -4.72 18.53
N ALA A 276 -0.19 -4.11 18.16
CA ALA A 276 0.50 -4.44 16.92
C ALA A 276 0.96 -5.90 16.91
N GLU A 277 1.58 -6.36 18.00
CA GLU A 277 2.03 -7.75 18.13
C GLU A 277 0.85 -8.73 18.10
N LYS A 278 -0.26 -8.40 18.76
CA LYS A 278 -1.47 -9.24 18.76
C LYS A 278 -2.10 -9.33 17.37
N LEU A 279 -2.24 -8.20 16.66
CA LEU A 279 -2.79 -8.17 15.31
C LEU A 279 -1.88 -8.86 14.29
N ALA A 280 -0.56 -8.73 14.45
CA ALA A 280 0.43 -9.29 13.54
C ALA A 280 0.78 -10.75 13.84
N ALA A 281 0.38 -11.32 15.00
CA ALA A 281 0.75 -12.65 15.43
C ALA A 281 0.54 -13.78 14.41
N PRO A 282 -0.54 -13.78 13.58
CA PRO A 282 -0.76 -14.84 12.59
C PRO A 282 0.14 -14.75 11.34
N PHE A 283 0.99 -13.73 11.21
CA PHE A 283 1.66 -13.41 9.96
C PHE A 283 3.19 -13.43 10.10
N PRO A 284 3.91 -13.95 9.09
CA PRO A 284 5.38 -13.88 9.04
C PRO A 284 5.91 -12.45 9.06
N PHE A 285 5.15 -11.54 8.43
CA PHE A 285 5.40 -10.11 8.42
C PHE A 285 4.07 -9.35 8.32
N CYS A 286 3.96 -8.28 9.10
CA CYS A 286 2.86 -7.32 8.99
C CYS A 286 3.30 -5.96 9.54
N ARG A 287 2.94 -4.89 8.85
CA ARG A 287 3.02 -3.52 9.36
C ARG A 287 1.64 -3.09 9.84
N VAL A 288 1.54 -2.65 11.08
CA VAL A 288 0.30 -2.12 11.66
C VAL A 288 0.46 -0.62 11.85
N ASP A 289 -0.43 0.16 11.23
CA ASP A 289 -0.36 1.62 11.23
C ASP A 289 -1.33 2.20 12.27
N PHE A 290 -0.80 3.07 13.15
CA PHE A 290 -1.56 3.68 14.23
C PHE A 290 -1.61 5.19 14.13
N TYR A 291 -2.70 5.75 14.61
CA TYR A 291 -2.85 7.16 14.93
C TYR A 291 -3.06 7.32 16.43
N GLU A 292 -2.27 8.21 17.06
CA GLU A 292 -2.47 8.61 18.45
C GLU A 292 -3.09 10.01 18.45
N THR A 293 -4.21 10.16 19.14
CA THR A 293 -4.79 11.45 19.48
C THR A 293 -4.47 11.77 20.96
N LYS A 294 -4.96 12.88 21.50
CA LYS A 294 -4.73 13.26 22.89
C LYS A 294 -5.07 12.12 23.89
N ASP A 295 -6.17 11.41 23.62
CA ASP A 295 -6.78 10.48 24.59
C ASP A 295 -7.10 9.09 23.96
N ARG A 296 -6.80 8.85 22.70
CA ARG A 296 -7.20 7.64 21.97
C ARG A 296 -6.15 7.18 20.97
N ILE A 297 -6.15 5.88 20.73
CA ILE A 297 -5.42 5.23 19.66
C ILE A 297 -6.42 4.72 18.63
N PHE A 298 -6.06 4.80 17.35
CA PHE A 298 -6.78 4.14 16.27
C PHE A 298 -5.83 3.29 15.43
N VAL A 299 -6.27 2.09 15.07
CA VAL A 299 -5.61 1.29 14.03
C VAL A 299 -6.14 1.75 12.68
N GLY A 300 -5.25 2.28 11.84
CA GLY A 300 -5.59 2.83 10.53
C GLY A 300 -5.53 1.83 9.40
N GLU A 301 -4.52 0.94 9.41
CA GLU A 301 -4.22 0.02 8.31
C GLU A 301 -3.35 -1.16 8.77
N MET A 302 -3.49 -2.29 8.09
CA MET A 302 -2.51 -3.39 8.13
C MET A 302 -1.92 -3.58 6.73
N THR A 303 -0.58 -3.57 6.64
CA THR A 303 0.14 -3.62 5.38
C THR A 303 1.11 -4.80 5.35
N PHE A 304 1.01 -5.62 4.31
CA PHE A 304 1.86 -6.81 4.14
C PHE A 304 2.90 -6.62 3.01
N HIS A 305 2.73 -5.58 2.22
CA HIS A 305 3.54 -5.33 1.03
C HIS A 305 3.91 -3.84 0.92
N PRO A 306 4.64 -3.29 1.91
CA PRO A 306 4.94 -1.86 1.98
C PRO A 306 5.73 -1.41 0.74
N ASN A 307 5.33 -0.26 0.16
CA ASN A 307 5.85 0.26 -1.10
C ASN A 307 5.86 -0.76 -2.24
N CYS A 308 4.85 -1.64 -2.28
CA CYS A 308 4.76 -2.71 -3.28
C CYS A 308 6.01 -3.62 -3.33
N GLY A 309 6.75 -3.76 -2.22
CA GLY A 309 7.99 -4.54 -2.14
C GLY A 309 9.20 -3.91 -2.85
N PHE A 310 9.13 -2.62 -3.22
CA PHE A 310 10.19 -1.90 -3.91
C PHE A 310 10.79 -0.79 -3.04
N ASN A 311 11.15 -1.15 -1.80
CA ASN A 311 11.74 -0.19 -0.88
C ASN A 311 13.20 0.12 -1.24
N HIS A 312 13.58 1.40 -1.18
CA HIS A 312 14.96 1.84 -1.40
C HIS A 312 15.78 1.81 -0.11
N TYR A 313 15.89 0.63 0.48
CA TYR A 313 16.75 0.43 1.65
C TYR A 313 18.22 0.32 1.25
N LYS A 314 19.13 0.72 2.15
CA LYS A 314 20.53 0.33 2.04
C LYS A 314 20.60 -1.19 2.16
N MET A 315 21.49 -1.82 1.39
CA MET A 315 21.58 -3.28 1.31
C MET A 315 21.77 -3.94 2.69
N GLU A 316 22.57 -3.34 3.55
CA GLU A 316 22.79 -3.82 4.92
C GLU A 316 21.49 -3.89 5.74
N TRP A 317 20.59 -2.90 5.56
CA TRP A 317 19.30 -2.86 6.23
C TRP A 317 18.26 -3.77 5.57
N ASP A 318 18.29 -3.88 4.24
CA ASP A 318 17.40 -4.78 3.51
C ASP A 318 17.68 -6.25 3.89
N LEU A 319 18.96 -6.64 4.00
CA LEU A 319 19.41 -7.95 4.49
C LEU A 319 19.03 -8.14 5.97
N LYS A 320 19.31 -7.15 6.85
CA LYS A 320 18.98 -7.23 8.27
C LYS A 320 17.48 -7.42 8.50
N MET A 321 16.65 -6.63 7.86
CA MET A 321 15.19 -6.76 7.96
C MET A 321 14.70 -8.08 7.34
N GLY A 322 15.33 -8.50 6.26
CA GLY A 322 15.08 -9.81 5.65
C GLY A 322 15.36 -10.97 6.61
N SER A 323 16.44 -10.89 7.41
CA SER A 323 16.79 -11.93 8.38
C SER A 323 15.75 -12.09 9.51
N TRP A 324 14.89 -11.11 9.73
CA TRP A 324 13.81 -11.18 10.72
C TRP A 324 12.54 -11.90 10.20
N ILE A 325 12.45 -12.17 8.90
CA ILE A 325 11.31 -12.88 8.31
C ILE A 325 11.68 -14.36 8.18
N ASP A 326 10.99 -15.22 8.92
CA ASP A 326 10.94 -16.64 8.65
C ASP A 326 9.88 -16.90 7.58
N LEU A 327 10.31 -17.41 6.42
CA LEU A 327 9.36 -17.68 5.33
C LEU A 327 8.43 -18.82 5.73
N PRO A 328 7.11 -18.63 5.53
CA PRO A 328 6.14 -19.68 5.82
C PRO A 328 6.18 -20.78 4.76
N GLU A 329 5.49 -21.89 5.02
CA GLU A 329 5.16 -22.85 3.98
C GLU A 329 4.34 -22.17 2.86
N LYS A 330 4.47 -22.70 1.63
CA LYS A 330 3.67 -22.23 0.49
C LYS A 330 2.20 -22.55 0.73
N ILE A 331 1.35 -21.58 0.45
CA ILE A 331 -0.11 -21.72 0.44
C ILE A 331 -0.58 -21.27 -0.94
N ASP A 332 -1.15 -22.19 -1.73
CA ASP A 332 -1.66 -21.94 -3.08
C ASP A 332 -3.05 -21.27 -3.09
#